data_5fb41cabb1f7c7521f5db9faf48534ef
#
_entry.id   5fb41cabb1f7c7521f5db9faf48534ef
#
_cell.length_a   1.000
_cell.length_b   1.000
_cell.length_c   1.000
_cell.angle_alpha   90.00
_cell.angle_beta   90.00
_cell.angle_gamma   90.00
#
_symmetry.space_group_name_H-M   'P 1'
#
loop_
_entity.id
_entity.type
_entity.pdbx_description
1 polymer ?
#
loop_
_entity_poly.entity_id
_entity_poly.type
_entity_poly.pdbx_seq_one_letter_code
_entity_poly.pdbx_strand_id
1 'polypeptide(L)'
;MPTWNIGDCLHGFRVERKDILPHLNAHYWKFTHEKTGAALYYSDRDDGQMVFSVGFRTLPEDDTGVFHIIEHSVLDGSESFRLKQPFVNLMKTSLFVFLNAVT
;
A
#
# COMPACT_ATOMS: atom_id res chain seq x y z
N MET A 1 -13.25 4.78 -14.54
CA MET A 1 -12.50 3.52 -14.70
C MET A 1 -11.24 3.78 -15.47
N PRO A 2 -10.06 3.44 -14.94
CA PRO A 2 -8.80 3.63 -15.65
C PRO A 2 -8.74 2.80 -16.95
N THR A 3 -8.10 3.35 -17.98
CA THR A 3 -7.99 2.72 -19.30
C THR A 3 -6.56 2.25 -19.61
N TRP A 4 -5.75 1.97 -18.58
CA TRP A 4 -4.36 1.57 -18.75
C TRP A 4 -4.25 0.23 -19.48
N ASN A 5 -3.26 0.15 -20.38
CA ASN A 5 -2.94 -1.05 -21.15
C ASN A 5 -1.61 -1.63 -20.71
N ILE A 6 -1.40 -2.91 -21.01
CA ILE A 6 -0.12 -3.58 -20.76
C ILE A 6 1.00 -2.83 -21.49
N GLY A 7 2.08 -2.50 -20.77
CA GLY A 7 3.20 -1.72 -21.25
C GLY A 7 3.15 -0.23 -20.94
N ASP A 8 1.99 0.32 -20.57
CA ASP A 8 1.89 1.73 -20.15
C ASP A 8 2.77 1.97 -18.90
N CYS A 9 3.37 3.14 -18.83
CA CYS A 9 4.20 3.55 -17.69
C CYS A 9 3.62 4.80 -17.02
N LEU A 10 3.38 4.72 -15.70
CA LEU A 10 2.83 5.81 -14.89
C LEU A 10 3.70 5.98 -13.65
N HIS A 11 4.26 7.17 -13.46
CA HIS A 11 5.11 7.50 -12.30
C HIS A 11 6.23 6.46 -12.02
N GLY A 12 6.79 5.88 -13.09
CA GLY A 12 7.84 4.86 -12.99
C GLY A 12 7.33 3.44 -12.74
N PHE A 13 6.01 3.23 -12.73
CA PHE A 13 5.39 1.91 -12.66
C PHE A 13 4.89 1.50 -14.04
N ARG A 14 5.34 0.35 -14.52
CA ARG A 14 4.91 -0.26 -15.78
C ARG A 14 3.80 -1.27 -15.53
N VAL A 15 2.73 -1.18 -16.32
CA VAL A 15 1.64 -2.17 -16.32
C VAL A 15 2.15 -3.49 -16.90
N GLU A 16 2.18 -4.54 -16.08
CA GLU A 16 2.58 -5.88 -16.50
C GLU A 16 1.39 -6.77 -16.84
N ARG A 17 0.30 -6.58 -16.11
CA ARG A 17 -0.86 -7.46 -16.23
C ARG A 17 -2.15 -6.68 -16.01
N LYS A 18 -3.19 -7.08 -16.75
CA LYS A 18 -4.55 -6.56 -16.65
C LYS A 18 -5.51 -7.73 -16.72
N ASP A 19 -6.38 -7.85 -15.73
CA ASP A 19 -7.39 -8.90 -15.65
C ASP A 19 -8.74 -8.32 -15.27
N ILE A 20 -9.79 -9.09 -15.54
CA ILE A 20 -11.13 -8.86 -15.02
C ILE A 20 -11.45 -10.01 -14.07
N LEU A 21 -11.96 -9.68 -12.90
CA LEU A 21 -12.43 -10.64 -11.90
C LEU A 21 -13.97 -10.57 -11.84
N PRO A 22 -14.69 -11.35 -12.69
CA PRO A 22 -16.14 -11.19 -12.84
C PRO A 22 -16.91 -11.46 -11.56
N HIS A 23 -16.46 -12.43 -10.76
CA HIS A 23 -17.09 -12.79 -9.48
C HIS A 23 -16.97 -11.70 -8.40
N LEU A 24 -16.03 -10.76 -8.56
CA LEU A 24 -15.85 -9.60 -7.68
C LEU A 24 -16.34 -8.30 -8.31
N ASN A 25 -16.79 -8.35 -9.56
CA ASN A 25 -17.08 -7.17 -10.38
C ASN A 25 -15.93 -6.15 -10.33
N ALA A 26 -14.71 -6.63 -10.50
CA ALA A 26 -13.50 -5.84 -10.34
C ALA A 26 -12.59 -5.93 -11.57
N HIS A 27 -11.99 -4.80 -11.91
CA HIS A 27 -10.86 -4.74 -12.83
C HIS A 27 -9.58 -4.71 -12.00
N TYR A 28 -8.54 -5.39 -12.46
CA TYR A 28 -7.31 -5.61 -11.73
C TYR A 28 -6.11 -5.33 -12.61
N TRP A 29 -5.12 -4.63 -12.04
CA TRP A 29 -3.84 -4.38 -12.69
C TRP A 29 -2.70 -4.74 -11.75
N LYS A 30 -1.65 -5.30 -12.33
CA LYS A 30 -0.35 -5.45 -11.69
C LYS A 30 0.64 -4.52 -12.37
N PHE A 31 1.36 -3.76 -11.58
CA PHE A 31 2.44 -2.88 -12.02
C PHE A 31 3.74 -3.31 -11.36
N THR A 32 4.85 -3.02 -12.02
CA THR A 32 6.20 -3.13 -11.44
C THR A 32 6.91 -1.80 -11.57
N HIS A 33 7.49 -1.34 -10.47
CA HIS A 33 8.30 -0.11 -10.47
C HIS A 33 9.63 -0.36 -11.16
N GLU A 34 9.93 0.37 -12.23
CA GLU A 34 11.08 0.11 -13.11
C GLU A 34 12.42 0.23 -12.39
N LYS A 35 12.54 1.12 -11.42
CA LYS A 35 13.80 1.37 -10.69
C LYS A 35 14.04 0.40 -9.54
N THR A 36 13.02 -0.01 -8.83
CA THR A 36 13.17 -0.80 -7.58
C THR A 36 12.65 -2.22 -7.67
N GLY A 37 11.85 -2.54 -8.70
CA GLY A 37 11.17 -3.81 -8.83
C GLY A 37 9.97 -3.98 -7.88
N ALA A 38 9.57 -2.92 -7.15
CA ALA A 38 8.41 -2.99 -6.27
C ALA A 38 7.13 -3.32 -7.06
N ALA A 39 6.35 -4.24 -6.56
CA ALA A 39 5.06 -4.61 -7.15
C ALA A 39 3.94 -3.73 -6.57
N LEU A 40 3.08 -3.22 -7.45
CA LEU A 40 1.85 -2.52 -7.10
C LEU A 40 0.67 -3.29 -7.70
N TYR A 41 -0.32 -3.54 -6.87
CA TYR A 41 -1.58 -4.17 -7.26
C TYR A 41 -2.70 -3.16 -7.10
N TYR A 42 -3.44 -2.90 -8.16
CA TYR A 42 -4.59 -2.01 -8.15
C TYR A 42 -5.85 -2.77 -8.54
N SER A 43 -6.88 -2.63 -7.74
CA SER A 43 -8.21 -3.18 -8.03
C SER A 43 -9.22 -2.05 -8.07
N ASP A 44 -9.95 -1.95 -9.16
CA ASP A 44 -11.03 -0.99 -9.36
C ASP A 44 -12.37 -1.70 -9.29
N ARG A 45 -13.18 -1.30 -8.31
CA ARG A 45 -14.55 -1.78 -8.11
C ARG A 45 -15.48 -0.58 -8.02
N ASP A 46 -16.74 -0.79 -8.38
CA ASP A 46 -17.81 0.15 -8.06
C ASP A 46 -18.18 0.05 -6.57
N ASP A 47 -17.30 0.64 -5.75
CA ASP A 47 -17.39 0.62 -4.28
C ASP A 47 -16.97 1.99 -3.74
N GLY A 48 -17.72 2.53 -2.81
CA GLY A 48 -17.43 3.82 -2.16
C GLY A 48 -16.27 3.77 -1.16
N GLN A 49 -15.70 2.59 -0.89
CA GLN A 49 -14.59 2.43 0.04
C GLN A 49 -13.26 2.29 -0.70
N MET A 50 -12.23 2.92 -0.14
CA MET A 50 -10.86 2.78 -0.62
C MET A 50 -9.99 2.11 0.43
N VAL A 51 -9.16 1.15 0.02
CA VAL A 51 -8.17 0.49 0.86
C VAL A 51 -6.79 0.72 0.25
N PHE A 52 -5.85 1.15 1.07
CA PHE A 52 -4.44 1.21 0.75
C PHE A 52 -3.66 0.30 1.71
N SER A 53 -2.76 -0.50 1.18
CA SER A 53 -1.88 -1.36 1.97
C SER A 53 -0.48 -1.34 1.39
N VAL A 54 0.54 -1.31 2.25
CA VAL A 54 1.93 -1.52 1.86
C VAL A 54 2.52 -2.64 2.70
N GLY A 55 3.18 -3.58 2.04
CA GLY A 55 3.81 -4.73 2.68
C GLY A 55 5.29 -4.83 2.31
N PHE A 56 6.12 -5.17 3.29
CA PHE A 56 7.54 -5.45 3.12
C PHE A 56 7.82 -6.90 3.49
N ARG A 57 8.71 -7.55 2.72
CA ARG A 57 9.14 -8.89 3.05
C ARG A 57 10.20 -8.82 4.16
N THR A 58 9.78 -9.05 5.40
CA THR A 58 10.60 -8.98 6.60
C THR A 58 10.56 -10.32 7.32
N LEU A 59 11.34 -11.29 6.82
CA LEU A 59 11.48 -12.59 7.50
C LEU A 59 12.44 -12.45 8.67
N PRO A 60 12.05 -12.82 9.91
CA PRO A 60 12.94 -12.76 11.05
C PRO A 60 14.06 -13.80 10.91
N GLU A 61 15.28 -13.42 11.29
CA GLU A 61 16.45 -14.31 11.38
C GLU A 61 16.71 -14.76 12.81
N ASP A 62 16.11 -14.07 13.79
CA ASP A 62 16.24 -14.32 15.21
C ASP A 62 15.00 -13.83 16.00
N ASP A 63 15.00 -14.02 17.31
CA ASP A 63 13.89 -13.66 18.21
C ASP A 63 13.99 -12.24 18.78
N THR A 64 14.80 -11.36 18.21
CA THR A 64 15.00 -9.99 18.73
C THR A 64 13.82 -9.05 18.47
N GLY A 65 12.92 -9.42 17.58
CA GLY A 65 11.74 -8.58 17.23
C GLY A 65 12.10 -7.29 16.50
N VAL A 66 13.25 -7.26 15.82
CA VAL A 66 13.78 -6.04 15.17
C VAL A 66 12.80 -5.45 14.17
N PHE A 67 12.09 -6.26 13.39
CA PHE A 67 11.13 -5.77 12.41
C PHE A 67 9.89 -5.17 13.06
N HIS A 68 9.44 -5.72 14.19
CA HIS A 68 8.35 -5.16 14.96
C HIS A 68 8.73 -3.79 15.55
N ILE A 69 9.95 -3.66 16.07
CA ILE A 69 10.47 -2.37 16.55
C ILE A 69 10.55 -1.35 15.42
N ILE A 70 11.03 -1.74 14.25
CA ILE A 70 11.09 -0.87 13.06
C ILE A 70 9.69 -0.45 12.64
N GLU A 71 8.73 -1.37 12.61
CA GLU A 71 7.33 -1.08 12.27
C GLU A 71 6.77 0.04 13.15
N HIS A 72 6.89 -0.07 14.47
CA HIS A 72 6.47 1.01 15.38
C HIS A 72 7.24 2.30 15.12
N SER A 73 8.55 2.23 14.94
CA SER A 73 9.43 3.39 14.79
C SER A 73 9.13 4.22 13.54
N VAL A 74 8.83 3.57 12.41
CA VAL A 74 8.51 4.29 11.15
C VAL A 74 7.17 5.02 11.19
N LEU A 75 6.27 4.65 12.10
CA LEU A 75 4.97 5.28 12.29
C LEU A 75 5.01 6.47 13.26
N ASP A 76 6.11 6.62 14.02
CA ASP A 76 6.26 7.68 15.03
C ASP A 76 6.74 9.02 14.47
N GLY A 77 7.10 9.08 13.20
CA GLY A 77 7.56 10.30 12.55
C GLY A 77 7.23 10.35 11.06
N SER A 78 7.28 11.56 10.49
CA SER A 78 7.11 11.80 9.07
C SER A 78 7.85 13.08 8.68
N GLU A 79 8.49 13.06 7.53
CA GLU A 79 9.11 14.27 6.94
C GLU A 79 8.04 15.32 6.58
N SER A 80 6.93 14.87 6.00
CA SER A 80 5.85 15.74 5.56
C SER A 80 4.94 16.20 6.71
N PHE A 81 4.77 15.37 7.74
CA PHE A 81 3.92 15.66 8.91
C PHE A 81 4.79 15.68 10.16
N ARG A 82 5.37 16.83 10.47
CA ARG A 82 6.30 17.02 11.60
C ARG A 82 5.58 17.10 12.95
N LEU A 83 4.74 16.13 13.24
CA LEU A 83 4.01 15.93 14.49
C LEU A 83 4.58 14.73 15.22
N LYS A 84 4.45 14.71 16.54
CA LYS A 84 4.70 13.48 17.30
C LYS A 84 3.58 12.48 17.01
N GLN A 85 3.95 11.26 16.70
CA GLN A 85 3.03 10.14 16.44
C GLN A 85 1.95 10.48 15.38
N PRO A 86 2.33 10.81 14.14
CA PRO A 86 1.36 11.21 13.11
C PRO A 86 0.31 10.13 12.83
N PHE A 87 0.68 8.86 12.90
CA PHE A 87 -0.22 7.72 12.73
C PHE A 87 -1.33 7.69 13.79
N VAL A 88 -0.96 7.82 15.07
CA VAL A 88 -1.92 7.84 16.20
C VAL A 88 -2.83 9.07 16.12
N ASN A 89 -2.29 10.23 15.74
CA ASN A 89 -3.08 11.43 15.57
C ASN A 89 -4.09 11.29 14.42
N LEU A 90 -3.70 10.68 13.33
CA LEU A 90 -4.60 10.41 12.21
C LEU A 90 -5.77 9.50 12.62
N MET A 91 -5.50 8.44 13.38
CA MET A 91 -6.55 7.57 13.93
C MET A 91 -7.56 8.32 14.80
N LYS A 92 -7.08 9.28 15.63
CA LYS A 92 -7.94 10.05 16.54
C LYS A 92 -8.79 11.10 15.84
N THR A 93 -8.33 11.63 14.72
CA THR A 93 -8.97 12.75 14.01
C THR A 93 -9.84 12.32 12.84
N SER A 94 -9.73 11.07 12.40
CA SER A 94 -10.47 10.55 11.25
C SER A 94 -11.74 9.82 11.69
N LEU A 95 -12.87 10.18 11.07
CA LEU A 95 -14.19 9.65 11.44
C LEU A 95 -14.48 8.24 10.85
N PHE A 96 -13.92 7.91 9.70
CA PHE A 96 -14.21 6.68 8.95
C PHE A 96 -12.96 6.05 8.34
N VAL A 97 -11.87 6.03 9.09
CA VAL A 97 -10.62 5.42 8.64
C VAL A 97 -10.24 4.29 9.57
N PHE A 98 -10.05 3.11 9.01
CA PHE A 98 -9.39 1.99 9.69
C PHE A 98 -7.90 2.04 9.34
N LEU A 99 -7.05 2.16 10.34
CA LEU A 99 -5.60 2.14 10.22
C LEU A 99 -5.05 0.99 11.06
N ASN A 100 -4.14 0.22 10.49
CA ASN A 100 -3.45 -0.85 11.19
C ASN A 100 -2.03 -1.04 10.64
N ALA A 101 -1.13 -1.49 11.47
CA ALA A 101 0.18 -1.98 11.11
C ALA A 101 0.44 -3.27 11.88
N VAL A 102 1.10 -4.23 11.25
CA VAL A 102 1.40 -5.55 11.82
C VAL A 102 2.72 -6.09 11.30
N THR A 103 3.42 -6.76 12.18
CA THR A 103 4.63 -7.52 11.86
C THR A 103 4.47 -8.95 12.32
#